data_b3946b93174830b4238d257a6387c747
#
_entry.id   b3946b93174830b4238d257a6387c747
#
_cell.length_a   1.000
_cell.length_b   1.000
_cell.length_c   1.000
_cell.angle_alpha   90.00
_cell.angle_beta   90.00
_cell.angle_gamma   90.00
#
_symmetry.space_group_name_H-M   'P 1'
#
loop_
_entity.id
_entity.type
_entity.pdbx_description
1 polymer ?
#
loop_
_entity_poly.entity_id
_entity_poly.type
_entity_poly.pdbx_seq_one_letter_code
_entity_poly.pdbx_strand_id
1 'polypeptide(L)'
;MPRLLVNAVLFQLGWLACVLGGNGLWLLVPVAALLVHFFWTSSWAEDGKLVVSVFLAGSALDSFLLQMGVFSFPGDSPLIPLWLALLWALLGTTLNHCLHWSGRRWWLAALVGGIGGPLAYFGGAKLADVGLPLGMWPSLLLLGLIWLAVLPILHGFARLYREQYRLQVAGKR
;
A
#
# COMPACT_ATOMS: atom_id res chain seq x y z
N MET A 1 -6.82 -10.81 -18.19
CA MET A 1 -7.68 -9.69 -17.75
C MET A 1 -8.48 -9.98 -16.46
N PRO A 2 -9.14 -11.13 -16.24
CA PRO A 2 -9.92 -11.34 -15.01
C PRO A 2 -9.10 -11.21 -13.71
N ARG A 3 -7.87 -11.72 -13.67
CA ARG A 3 -7.00 -11.63 -12.47
C ARG A 3 -6.63 -10.19 -12.09
N LEU A 4 -6.42 -9.29 -13.05
CA LEU A 4 -6.13 -7.88 -12.77
C LEU A 4 -7.34 -7.17 -12.19
N LEU A 5 -8.54 -7.45 -12.72
CA LEU A 5 -9.79 -6.89 -12.18
C LEU A 5 -10.05 -7.40 -10.76
N VAL A 6 -9.89 -8.70 -10.54
CA VAL A 6 -10.04 -9.29 -9.21
C VAL A 6 -9.05 -8.68 -8.22
N ASN A 7 -7.77 -8.51 -8.60
CA ASN A 7 -6.77 -7.87 -7.76
C ASN A 7 -7.18 -6.43 -7.39
N ALA A 8 -7.68 -5.64 -8.35
CA ALA A 8 -8.16 -4.29 -8.08
C ALA A 8 -9.38 -4.27 -7.14
N VAL A 9 -10.34 -5.20 -7.34
CA VAL A 9 -11.52 -5.31 -6.46
C VAL A 9 -11.12 -5.74 -5.06
N LEU A 10 -10.24 -6.73 -4.91
CA LEU A 10 -9.74 -7.17 -3.60
C LEU A 10 -9.02 -6.05 -2.86
N PHE A 11 -8.18 -5.27 -3.56
CA PHE A 11 -7.55 -4.09 -3.00
C PHE A 11 -8.59 -3.09 -2.49
N GLN A 12 -9.58 -2.74 -3.32
CA GLN A 12 -10.58 -1.75 -2.97
C GLN A 12 -11.47 -2.19 -1.80
N LEU A 13 -11.89 -3.47 -1.78
CA LEU A 13 -12.67 -4.03 -0.67
C LEU A 13 -11.85 -4.07 0.63
N GLY A 14 -10.59 -4.48 0.55
CA GLY A 14 -9.66 -4.47 1.68
C GLY A 14 -9.42 -3.05 2.21
N TRP A 15 -9.24 -2.07 1.31
CA TRP A 15 -9.08 -0.66 1.66
C TRP A 15 -10.31 -0.13 2.42
N LEU A 16 -11.51 -0.34 1.87
CA LEU A 16 -12.77 0.07 2.52
C LEU A 16 -12.94 -0.59 3.89
N ALA A 17 -12.67 -1.89 3.99
CA ALA A 17 -12.78 -2.60 5.25
C ALA A 17 -11.80 -2.07 6.31
N CYS A 18 -10.57 -1.77 5.94
CA CYS A 18 -9.57 -1.16 6.84
C CYS A 18 -10.04 0.22 7.32
N VAL A 19 -10.43 1.09 6.40
CA VAL A 19 -10.78 2.49 6.71
C VAL A 19 -12.08 2.59 7.51
N LEU A 20 -13.10 1.78 7.19
CA LEU A 20 -14.40 1.83 7.87
C LEU A 20 -14.42 1.01 9.16
N GLY A 21 -13.64 -0.07 9.24
CA GLY A 21 -13.67 -1.02 10.35
C GLY A 21 -12.56 -0.85 11.37
N GLY A 22 -11.51 -0.08 11.05
CA GLY A 22 -10.35 0.09 11.93
C GLY A 22 -9.74 -1.23 12.38
N ASN A 23 -9.32 -1.33 13.65
CA ASN A 23 -8.75 -2.54 14.24
C ASN A 23 -9.79 -3.58 14.72
N GLY A 24 -10.98 -3.60 14.13
CA GLY A 24 -12.06 -4.52 14.47
C GLY A 24 -12.06 -5.81 13.63
N LEU A 25 -13.18 -6.52 13.67
CA LEU A 25 -13.39 -7.76 12.89
C LEU A 25 -13.28 -7.55 11.37
N TRP A 26 -13.41 -6.32 10.90
CA TRP A 26 -13.24 -5.95 9.49
C TRP A 26 -11.84 -6.24 8.97
N LEU A 27 -10.82 -6.40 9.85
CA LEU A 27 -9.48 -6.85 9.46
C LEU A 27 -9.45 -8.24 8.82
N LEU A 28 -10.48 -9.06 9.01
CA LEU A 28 -10.62 -10.33 8.30
C LEU A 28 -10.72 -10.15 6.77
N VAL A 29 -11.27 -9.03 6.30
CA VAL A 29 -11.43 -8.76 4.87
C VAL A 29 -10.08 -8.54 4.18
N PRO A 30 -9.18 -7.62 4.63
CA PRO A 30 -7.86 -7.48 4.02
C PRO A 30 -7.01 -8.74 4.17
N VAL A 31 -7.14 -9.49 5.28
CA VAL A 31 -6.44 -10.78 5.44
C VAL A 31 -6.96 -11.79 4.41
N ALA A 32 -8.27 -11.91 4.24
CA ALA A 32 -8.84 -12.78 3.20
C ALA A 32 -8.40 -12.34 1.78
N ALA A 33 -8.34 -11.03 1.51
CA ALA A 33 -7.86 -10.52 0.23
C ALA A 33 -6.39 -10.91 -0.02
N LEU A 34 -5.51 -10.85 0.99
CA LEU A 34 -4.13 -11.32 0.89
C LEU A 34 -4.05 -12.83 0.65
N LEU A 35 -4.87 -13.62 1.34
CA LEU A 35 -4.94 -15.07 1.11
C LEU A 35 -5.38 -15.38 -0.32
N VAL A 36 -6.46 -14.77 -0.80
CA VAL A 36 -6.92 -14.95 -2.18
C VAL A 36 -5.84 -14.51 -3.17
N HIS A 37 -5.11 -13.42 -2.89
CA HIS A 37 -4.00 -13.00 -3.74
C HIS A 37 -2.94 -14.10 -3.88
N PHE A 38 -2.45 -14.66 -2.78
CA PHE A 38 -1.37 -15.65 -2.78
C PHE A 38 -1.78 -17.05 -3.25
N PHE A 39 -3.05 -17.42 -3.13
CA PHE A 39 -3.53 -18.74 -3.55
C PHE A 39 -4.10 -18.76 -4.95
N TRP A 40 -4.56 -17.63 -5.48
CA TRP A 40 -5.26 -17.60 -6.76
C TRP A 40 -4.70 -16.59 -7.78
N THR A 41 -4.33 -15.37 -7.35
CA THR A 41 -3.87 -14.32 -8.28
C THR A 41 -2.39 -14.50 -8.63
N SER A 42 -1.57 -14.79 -7.61
CA SER A 42 -0.12 -14.94 -7.70
C SER A 42 0.34 -16.08 -6.77
N SER A 43 1.60 -16.05 -6.35
CA SER A 43 2.16 -16.99 -5.37
C SER A 43 3.05 -16.27 -4.37
N TRP A 44 3.24 -16.89 -3.22
CA TRP A 44 4.19 -16.40 -2.23
C TRP A 44 5.61 -16.30 -2.77
N ALA A 45 6.02 -17.26 -3.62
CA ALA A 45 7.35 -17.27 -4.23
C ALA A 45 7.59 -16.07 -5.17
N GLU A 46 6.54 -15.59 -5.85
CA GLU A 46 6.61 -14.50 -6.81
C GLU A 46 6.49 -13.14 -6.12
N ASP A 47 5.49 -12.94 -5.28
CA ASP A 47 5.13 -11.63 -4.71
C ASP A 47 5.43 -11.49 -3.20
N GLY A 48 5.69 -12.59 -2.49
CA GLY A 48 5.81 -12.54 -1.03
C GLY A 48 6.87 -11.57 -0.52
N LYS A 49 8.06 -11.57 -1.12
CA LYS A 49 9.13 -10.62 -0.76
C LYS A 49 8.72 -9.18 -0.99
N LEU A 50 8.03 -8.89 -2.10
CA LEU A 50 7.54 -7.56 -2.42
C LEU A 50 6.51 -7.09 -1.39
N VAL A 51 5.49 -7.91 -1.13
CA VAL A 51 4.42 -7.57 -0.18
C VAL A 51 4.97 -7.31 1.22
N VAL A 52 5.87 -8.17 1.71
CA VAL A 52 6.53 -7.97 3.02
C VAL A 52 7.37 -6.71 3.04
N SER A 53 8.16 -6.44 1.99
CA SER A 53 9.00 -5.24 1.92
C SER A 53 8.14 -3.96 1.89
N VAL A 54 7.06 -3.95 1.13
CA VAL A 54 6.13 -2.81 1.06
C VAL A 54 5.42 -2.62 2.40
N PHE A 55 4.96 -3.71 3.03
CA PHE A 55 4.36 -3.68 4.36
C PHE A 55 5.30 -3.05 5.39
N LEU A 56 6.54 -3.51 5.48
CA LEU A 56 7.51 -3.03 6.47
C LEU A 56 7.95 -1.59 6.20
N ALA A 57 8.34 -1.28 4.94
CA ALA A 57 8.79 0.05 4.57
C ALA A 57 7.68 1.11 4.72
N GLY A 58 6.46 0.78 4.27
CA GLY A 58 5.32 1.66 4.38
C GLY A 58 4.87 1.87 5.83
N SER A 59 4.84 0.80 6.63
CA SER A 59 4.52 0.92 8.06
C SER A 59 5.56 1.74 8.81
N ALA A 60 6.84 1.61 8.48
CA ALA A 60 7.90 2.44 9.06
C ALA A 60 7.76 3.91 8.66
N LEU A 61 7.50 4.17 7.38
CA LEU A 61 7.27 5.53 6.87
C LEU A 61 6.08 6.19 7.57
N ASP A 62 4.93 5.51 7.62
CA ASP A 62 3.75 6.09 8.25
C ASP A 62 3.90 6.23 9.77
N SER A 63 4.59 5.31 10.45
CA SER A 63 4.91 5.48 11.87
C SER A 63 5.84 6.68 12.11
N PHE A 64 6.79 6.93 11.23
CA PHE A 64 7.62 8.13 11.27
C PHE A 64 6.79 9.40 11.05
N LEU A 65 5.89 9.43 10.06
CA LEU A 65 5.01 10.57 9.80
C LEU A 65 4.02 10.82 10.95
N LEU A 66 3.54 9.76 11.60
CA LEU A 66 2.75 9.85 12.83
C LEU A 66 3.52 10.58 13.94
N GLN A 67 4.77 10.17 14.19
CA GLN A 67 5.62 10.79 15.21
C GLN A 67 5.98 12.25 14.86
N MET A 68 6.05 12.58 13.58
CA MET A 68 6.26 13.96 13.10
C MET A 68 4.96 14.80 13.15
N GLY A 69 3.83 14.24 13.58
CA GLY A 69 2.57 14.95 13.70
C GLY A 69 1.90 15.31 12.38
N VAL A 70 2.21 14.58 11.29
CA VAL A 70 1.56 14.78 9.97
C VAL A 70 0.10 14.34 10.02
N PHE A 71 -0.15 13.26 10.76
CA PHE A 71 -1.47 12.76 11.10
C PHE A 71 -1.47 12.17 12.52
N SER A 72 -2.66 11.96 13.09
CA SER A 72 -2.82 11.42 14.44
C SER A 72 -3.95 10.41 14.50
N PHE A 73 -3.85 9.47 15.43
CA PHE A 73 -4.88 8.48 15.75
C PHE A 73 -5.28 8.59 17.22
N PRO A 74 -6.46 8.13 17.61
CA PRO A 74 -6.80 7.98 19.01
C PRO A 74 -5.81 7.05 19.73
N GLY A 75 -5.31 7.46 20.89
CA GLY A 75 -4.32 6.75 21.69
C GLY A 75 -2.88 7.23 21.47
N ASP A 76 -1.99 6.83 22.39
CA ASP A 76 -0.58 7.29 22.45
C ASP A 76 0.41 6.26 21.88
N SER A 77 0.01 5.50 20.87
CA SER A 77 0.90 4.52 20.23
C SER A 77 1.95 5.21 19.37
N PRO A 78 3.23 4.84 19.47
CA PRO A 78 4.27 5.35 18.57
C PRO A 78 4.23 4.73 17.18
N LEU A 79 3.41 3.68 16.99
CA LEU A 79 3.25 2.97 15.72
C LEU A 79 1.84 3.17 15.18
N ILE A 80 1.74 3.12 13.86
CA ILE A 80 0.45 3.17 13.18
C ILE A 80 -0.45 1.98 13.57
N PRO A 81 -1.77 2.15 13.49
CA PRO A 81 -2.71 1.05 13.73
C PRO A 81 -2.57 -0.05 12.67
N LEU A 82 -2.91 -1.30 13.06
CA LEU A 82 -2.74 -2.48 12.20
C LEU A 82 -3.51 -2.37 10.88
N TRP A 83 -4.70 -1.75 10.90
CA TRP A 83 -5.47 -1.55 9.67
C TRP A 83 -4.71 -0.73 8.62
N LEU A 84 -3.96 0.31 9.04
CA LEU A 84 -3.16 1.14 8.14
C LEU A 84 -1.93 0.36 7.63
N ALA A 85 -1.29 -0.43 8.51
CA ALA A 85 -0.20 -1.30 8.10
C ALA A 85 -0.64 -2.34 7.05
N LEU A 86 -1.84 -2.93 7.20
CA LEU A 86 -2.38 -3.87 6.21
C LEU A 86 -2.68 -3.23 4.85
N LEU A 87 -2.98 -1.92 4.80
CA LEU A 87 -3.12 -1.20 3.53
C LEU A 87 -1.82 -1.21 2.72
N TRP A 88 -0.66 -1.14 3.37
CA TRP A 88 0.64 -1.27 2.70
C TRP A 88 0.84 -2.69 2.13
N ALA A 89 0.44 -3.73 2.86
CA ALA A 89 0.48 -5.09 2.34
C ALA A 89 -0.42 -5.24 1.10
N LEU A 90 -1.66 -4.71 1.17
CA LEU A 90 -2.58 -4.71 0.03
C LEU A 90 -2.02 -3.92 -1.17
N LEU A 91 -1.42 -2.75 -0.94
CA LEU A 91 -0.75 -1.99 -2.00
C LEU A 91 0.36 -2.82 -2.65
N GLY A 92 1.15 -3.55 -1.84
CA GLY A 92 2.18 -4.46 -2.33
C GLY A 92 1.65 -5.48 -3.34
N THR A 93 0.44 -6.00 -3.13
CA THR A 93 -0.21 -6.95 -4.06
C THR A 93 -0.58 -6.33 -5.41
N THR A 94 -0.68 -5.01 -5.53
CA THR A 94 -1.12 -4.33 -6.75
C THR A 94 0.01 -4.00 -7.71
N LEU A 95 1.23 -3.82 -7.21
CA LEU A 95 2.38 -3.28 -7.95
C LEU A 95 2.79 -4.13 -9.17
N ASN A 96 2.69 -5.46 -9.05
CA ASN A 96 2.94 -6.39 -10.16
C ASN A 96 1.67 -6.72 -10.97
N HIS A 97 0.49 -6.26 -10.53
CA HIS A 97 -0.80 -6.61 -11.08
C HIS A 97 -1.56 -5.38 -11.60
N CYS A 98 -2.66 -4.99 -10.95
CA CYS A 98 -3.53 -3.92 -11.47
C CYS A 98 -2.83 -2.54 -11.53
N LEU A 99 -1.81 -2.28 -10.73
CA LEU A 99 -1.04 -1.02 -10.72
C LEU A 99 0.25 -1.09 -11.57
N HIS A 100 0.59 -2.27 -12.14
CA HIS A 100 1.82 -2.47 -12.91
C HIS A 100 2.03 -1.44 -14.03
N TRP A 101 0.96 -0.99 -14.68
CA TRP A 101 1.00 -0.03 -15.76
C TRP A 101 1.63 1.31 -15.36
N SER A 102 1.42 1.78 -14.12
CA SER A 102 1.99 3.04 -13.62
C SER A 102 3.51 2.98 -13.47
N GLY A 103 4.08 1.79 -13.23
CA GLY A 103 5.51 1.57 -13.15
C GLY A 103 6.26 1.52 -14.48
N ARG A 104 5.59 1.66 -15.64
CA ARG A 104 6.23 1.64 -16.96
C ARG A 104 7.19 2.82 -17.17
N ARG A 105 6.85 3.98 -16.60
CA ARG A 105 7.69 5.19 -16.63
C ARG A 105 7.74 5.79 -15.22
N TRP A 106 8.92 6.19 -14.77
CA TRP A 106 9.12 6.73 -13.41
C TRP A 106 8.23 7.96 -13.12
N TRP A 107 8.08 8.87 -14.09
CA TRP A 107 7.24 10.06 -13.93
C TRP A 107 5.75 9.72 -13.83
N LEU A 108 5.31 8.65 -14.50
CA LEU A 108 3.92 8.19 -14.38
C LEU A 108 3.65 7.62 -12.99
N ALA A 109 4.58 6.83 -12.44
CA ALA A 109 4.50 6.38 -11.06
C ALA A 109 4.50 7.57 -10.09
N ALA A 110 5.36 8.57 -10.31
CA ALA A 110 5.39 9.77 -9.49
C ALA A 110 4.03 10.50 -9.50
N LEU A 111 3.46 10.75 -10.68
CA LEU A 111 2.15 11.42 -10.79
C LEU A 111 1.02 10.61 -10.12
N VAL A 112 0.97 9.29 -10.38
CA VAL A 112 -0.04 8.41 -9.77
C VAL A 112 0.12 8.38 -8.25
N GLY A 113 1.34 8.32 -7.74
CA GLY A 113 1.64 8.39 -6.32
C GLY A 113 1.28 9.74 -5.72
N GLY A 114 1.76 10.83 -6.32
CA GLY A 114 1.55 12.21 -5.83
C GLY A 114 0.08 12.65 -5.81
N ILE A 115 -0.78 12.02 -6.60
CA ILE A 115 -2.23 12.26 -6.59
C ILE A 115 -2.95 11.20 -5.76
N GLY A 116 -2.68 9.92 -6.01
CA GLY A 116 -3.38 8.80 -5.39
C GLY A 116 -3.09 8.66 -3.89
N GLY A 117 -1.84 8.92 -3.46
CA GLY A 117 -1.47 8.92 -2.05
C GLY A 117 -2.29 9.91 -1.23
N PRO A 118 -2.22 11.23 -1.51
CA PRO A 118 -3.02 12.22 -0.79
C PRO A 118 -4.51 11.93 -0.81
N LEU A 119 -5.06 11.46 -1.93
CA LEU A 119 -6.48 11.09 -2.02
C LEU A 119 -6.84 9.93 -1.08
N ALA A 120 -5.95 8.93 -0.96
CA ALA A 120 -6.16 7.82 -0.03
C ALA A 120 -6.13 8.28 1.44
N TYR A 121 -5.18 9.17 1.80
CA TYR A 121 -5.13 9.76 3.15
C TYR A 121 -6.30 10.71 3.43
N PHE A 122 -6.74 11.48 2.44
CA PHE A 122 -7.93 12.30 2.56
C PHE A 122 -9.17 11.43 2.83
N GLY A 123 -9.34 10.34 2.07
CA GLY A 123 -10.40 9.36 2.31
C GLY A 123 -10.31 8.75 3.70
N GLY A 124 -9.11 8.34 4.14
CA GLY A 124 -8.86 7.83 5.48
C GLY A 124 -9.20 8.85 6.57
N ALA A 125 -8.76 10.11 6.42
CA ALA A 125 -9.05 11.18 7.37
C ALA A 125 -10.56 11.47 7.50
N LYS A 126 -11.32 11.31 6.41
CA LYS A 126 -12.77 11.54 6.42
C LYS A 126 -13.59 10.37 6.95
N LEU A 127 -13.10 9.14 6.77
CA LEU A 127 -13.87 7.91 7.04
C LEU A 127 -13.41 7.18 8.32
N ALA A 128 -12.16 7.39 8.77
CA ALA A 128 -11.53 6.66 9.86
C ALA A 128 -11.12 7.56 11.05
N ASP A 129 -11.67 8.75 11.18
CA ASP A 129 -11.34 9.73 12.24
C ASP A 129 -9.83 9.98 12.41
N VAL A 130 -9.09 10.00 11.31
CA VAL A 130 -7.66 10.34 11.33
C VAL A 130 -7.52 11.85 11.43
N GLY A 131 -6.88 12.31 12.50
CA GLY A 131 -6.58 13.73 12.68
C GLY A 131 -5.46 14.20 11.75
N LEU A 132 -5.54 15.45 11.30
CA LEU A 132 -4.49 16.12 10.52
C LEU A 132 -4.01 17.37 11.28
N PRO A 133 -3.08 17.23 12.24
CA PRO A 133 -2.67 18.34 13.13
C PRO A 133 -2.10 19.55 12.41
N LEU A 134 -1.43 19.37 11.28
CA LEU A 134 -0.92 20.46 10.44
C LEU A 134 -2.03 21.20 9.64
N GLY A 135 -3.27 20.70 9.71
CA GLY A 135 -4.36 21.11 8.85
C GLY A 135 -4.43 20.27 7.57
N MET A 136 -5.62 20.23 6.96
CA MET A 136 -5.89 19.35 5.81
C MET A 136 -4.95 19.61 4.64
N TRP A 137 -4.88 20.84 4.16
CA TRP A 137 -4.11 21.15 2.94
C TRP A 137 -2.59 20.99 3.11
N PRO A 138 -1.96 21.47 4.20
CA PRO A 138 -0.53 21.24 4.42
C PRO A 138 -0.17 19.76 4.53
N SER A 139 -0.99 18.96 5.24
CA SER A 139 -0.76 17.51 5.34
C SER A 139 -0.86 16.82 3.99
N LEU A 140 -1.90 17.13 3.19
CA LEU A 140 -2.08 16.52 1.87
C LEU A 140 -0.99 16.93 0.87
N LEU A 141 -0.52 18.18 0.91
CA LEU A 141 0.59 18.63 0.08
C LEU A 141 1.90 17.91 0.44
N LEU A 142 2.19 17.81 1.74
CA LEU A 142 3.36 17.07 2.22
C LEU A 142 3.30 15.58 1.82
N LEU A 143 2.17 14.94 2.04
CA LEU A 143 1.94 13.56 1.60
C LEU A 143 2.09 13.41 0.08
N GLY A 144 1.58 14.36 -0.70
CA GLY A 144 1.74 14.37 -2.14
C GLY A 144 3.22 14.41 -2.56
N LEU A 145 4.02 15.29 -1.96
CA LEU A 145 5.46 15.39 -2.22
C LEU A 145 6.19 14.09 -1.86
N ILE A 146 5.84 13.46 -0.73
CA ILE A 146 6.42 12.18 -0.32
C ILE A 146 6.04 11.09 -1.34
N TRP A 147 4.78 11.01 -1.74
CA TRP A 147 4.30 9.98 -2.65
C TRP A 147 4.78 10.14 -4.09
N LEU A 148 5.25 11.34 -4.52
CA LEU A 148 6.00 11.51 -5.77
C LEU A 148 7.24 10.61 -5.82
N ALA A 149 7.86 10.31 -4.68
CA ALA A 149 9.03 9.44 -4.58
C ALA A 149 8.65 8.00 -4.18
N VAL A 150 7.70 7.84 -3.26
CA VAL A 150 7.32 6.53 -2.69
C VAL A 150 6.89 5.55 -3.77
N LEU A 151 5.93 5.91 -4.62
CA LEU A 151 5.41 4.96 -5.61
C LEU A 151 6.46 4.56 -6.68
N PRO A 152 7.31 5.46 -7.23
CA PRO A 152 8.46 5.06 -8.06
C PRO A 152 9.42 4.09 -7.37
N ILE A 153 9.76 4.33 -6.08
CA ILE A 153 10.62 3.45 -5.28
C ILE A 153 10.00 2.06 -5.13
N LEU A 154 8.71 1.99 -4.80
CA LEU A 154 7.99 0.71 -4.68
C LEU A 154 7.96 -0.07 -6.00
N HIS A 155 7.80 0.62 -7.14
CA HIS A 155 7.95 -0.01 -8.46
C HIS A 155 9.39 -0.47 -8.75
N GLY A 156 10.39 0.21 -8.18
CA GLY A 156 11.78 -0.25 -8.19
C GLY A 156 11.94 -1.59 -7.49
N PHE A 157 11.40 -1.74 -6.29
CA PHE A 157 11.36 -3.02 -5.57
C PHE A 157 10.59 -4.11 -6.35
N ALA A 158 9.45 -3.75 -6.92
CA ALA A 158 8.67 -4.69 -7.73
C ALA A 158 9.46 -5.23 -8.94
N ARG A 159 10.25 -4.38 -9.61
CA ARG A 159 11.13 -4.80 -10.71
C ARG A 159 12.25 -5.70 -10.23
N LEU A 160 12.92 -5.32 -9.14
CA LEU A 160 14.03 -6.06 -8.56
C LEU A 160 13.62 -7.49 -8.16
N TYR A 161 12.53 -7.63 -7.41
CA TYR A 161 12.07 -8.94 -6.94
C TYR A 161 11.54 -9.82 -8.08
N ARG A 162 10.90 -9.24 -9.07
CA ARG A 162 10.44 -9.96 -10.26
C ARG A 162 11.64 -10.50 -11.09
N GLU A 163 12.71 -9.72 -11.22
CA GLU A 163 13.90 -10.17 -11.90
C GLU A 163 14.61 -11.28 -11.13
N GLN A 164 14.75 -11.14 -9.81
CA GLN A 164 15.30 -12.20 -8.95
C GLN A 164 14.50 -13.50 -9.08
N TYR A 165 13.17 -13.42 -9.08
CA TYR A 165 12.31 -14.59 -9.26
C TYR A 165 12.52 -15.27 -10.62
N ARG A 166 12.61 -14.48 -11.70
CA ARG A 166 12.86 -15.00 -13.05
C ARG A 166 14.19 -15.74 -13.13
N LEU A 167 15.25 -15.17 -12.56
CA LEU A 167 16.58 -15.81 -12.53
C LEU A 167 16.57 -17.11 -11.72
N GLN A 168 15.87 -17.14 -10.59
CA GLN A 168 15.74 -18.35 -9.77
C GLN A 168 15.00 -19.47 -10.51
N VAL A 169 13.96 -19.14 -11.29
CA VAL A 169 13.19 -20.12 -12.08
C VAL A 169 14.02 -20.61 -13.28
N ALA A 170 14.75 -19.72 -13.94
CA ALA A 170 15.61 -20.07 -15.07
C ALA A 170 16.78 -20.98 -14.67
N GLY A 171 17.39 -20.75 -13.50
CA GLY A 171 18.50 -21.56 -12.97
C GLY A 171 18.11 -22.95 -12.45
N LYS A 172 16.82 -23.25 -12.36
CA LYS A 172 16.28 -24.56 -11.96
C LYS A 172 15.92 -25.48 -13.15
N ARG A 173 16.03 -24.99 -14.38
CA ARG A 173 15.81 -25.73 -15.63
C ARG A 173 17.14 -26.19 -16.23
#